data_3a0e675f32bcba6c2465ac691bdedd5d
#
_entry.id   3a0e675f32bcba6c2465ac691bdedd5d
#
_cell.length_a   1.000
_cell.length_b   1.000
_cell.length_c   1.000
_cell.angle_alpha   90.00
_cell.angle_beta   90.00
_cell.angle_gamma   90.00
#
_symmetry.space_group_name_H-M   'P 1'
#
loop_
_entity.id
_entity.type
_entity.pdbx_description
1 polymer ?
#
loop_
_entity_poly.entity_id
_entity_poly.type
_entity_poly.pdbx_seq_one_letter_code
_entity_poly.pdbx_strand_id
1 'polypeptide(L)'
;MSLASFKSTILHNLVSKPKTRRTEKEYPAGTRGHVENDMDVCVLCGLCSIKCPTHAITVDKVAKTWSIRPMSCIQCRCCVDNCPKKCLSMGLRFQEPGSEKVTRTFKQSEKAIAAQEALMKAAKERAAAAAAAKAAQAQAQGQAAPAPAPAAKAPENKTEEK
;
A
#
# COMPACT_ATOMS: atom_id res chain seq x y z
N MET A 1 46.05 -13.85 -28.56
CA MET A 1 46.21 -14.28 -27.16
C MET A 1 47.12 -15.46 -27.13
N SER A 2 48.21 -15.42 -26.32
CA SER A 2 49.20 -16.48 -26.26
C SER A 2 48.64 -17.71 -25.51
N LEU A 3 48.93 -18.92 -26.01
CA LEU A 3 48.60 -20.22 -25.34
C LEU A 3 49.09 -20.28 -23.91
N ALA A 4 50.21 -19.61 -23.61
CA ALA A 4 50.80 -19.52 -22.28
C ALA A 4 49.88 -18.78 -21.27
N SER A 5 49.19 -17.70 -21.74
CA SER A 5 48.24 -16.95 -20.93
C SER A 5 47.01 -17.79 -20.57
N PHE A 6 46.53 -18.62 -21.51
CA PHE A 6 45.37 -19.50 -21.28
C PHE A 6 45.68 -20.60 -20.25
N LYS A 7 46.86 -21.26 -20.35
CA LYS A 7 47.30 -22.26 -19.37
C LYS A 7 47.45 -21.66 -17.97
N SER A 8 48.04 -20.48 -17.87
CA SER A 8 48.15 -19.75 -16.59
C SER A 8 46.80 -19.44 -15.95
N THR A 9 45.83 -19.02 -16.76
CA THR A 9 44.47 -18.73 -16.27
C THR A 9 43.75 -19.97 -15.76
N ILE A 10 43.87 -21.10 -16.47
CA ILE A 10 43.30 -22.39 -16.05
C ILE A 10 43.90 -22.83 -14.72
N LEU A 11 45.24 -22.82 -14.63
CA LEU A 11 45.95 -23.24 -13.43
C LEU A 11 45.59 -22.34 -12.23
N HIS A 12 45.53 -21.04 -12.45
CA HIS A 12 45.12 -20.09 -11.44
C HIS A 12 43.69 -20.36 -10.95
N ASN A 13 42.73 -20.63 -11.84
CA ASN A 13 41.36 -20.91 -11.47
C ASN A 13 41.20 -22.27 -10.76
N LEU A 14 42.07 -23.23 -11.02
CA LEU A 14 42.03 -24.52 -10.37
C LEU A 14 42.51 -24.45 -8.91
N VAL A 15 43.51 -23.60 -8.62
CA VAL A 15 44.10 -23.46 -7.29
C VAL A 15 43.52 -22.30 -6.49
N SER A 16 42.96 -21.32 -7.14
CA SER A 16 42.38 -20.14 -6.48
C SER A 16 41.07 -20.48 -5.75
N LYS A 17 40.81 -19.75 -4.66
CA LYS A 17 39.51 -19.83 -3.96
C LYS A 17 38.37 -19.43 -4.90
N PRO A 18 37.17 -20.05 -4.76
CA PRO A 18 35.98 -19.67 -5.55
C PRO A 18 35.75 -18.18 -5.48
N LYS A 19 35.56 -17.52 -6.64
CA LYS A 19 35.30 -16.08 -6.72
C LYS A 19 33.86 -15.73 -6.32
N THR A 20 32.97 -16.70 -6.28
CA THR A 20 31.59 -16.55 -5.79
C THR A 20 31.59 -16.47 -4.28
N ARG A 21 31.09 -15.37 -3.73
CA ARG A 21 30.96 -15.19 -2.28
C ARG A 21 29.86 -16.11 -1.74
N ARG A 22 30.22 -16.90 -0.72
CA ARG A 22 29.25 -17.69 0.06
C ARG A 22 28.88 -17.03 1.39
N THR A 23 29.61 -15.97 1.77
CA THR A 23 29.33 -15.21 2.98
C THR A 23 28.24 -14.18 2.72
N GLU A 24 27.35 -14.00 3.68
CA GLU A 24 26.33 -12.95 3.63
C GLU A 24 26.99 -11.58 3.43
N LYS A 25 26.41 -10.80 2.54
CA LYS A 25 26.87 -9.44 2.27
C LYS A 25 26.10 -8.49 3.18
N GLU A 26 26.81 -7.57 3.82
CA GLU A 26 26.19 -6.42 4.45
C GLU A 26 25.72 -5.44 3.38
N TYR A 27 24.45 -5.11 3.42
CA TYR A 27 23.85 -4.19 2.47
C TYR A 27 23.81 -2.78 3.06
N PRO A 28 24.11 -1.73 2.26
CA PRO A 28 24.04 -0.35 2.72
C PRO A 28 22.59 0.04 3.08
N ALA A 29 22.46 1.04 3.94
CA ALA A 29 21.17 1.65 4.27
C ALA A 29 20.48 2.16 2.99
N GLY A 30 19.18 1.90 2.87
CA GLY A 30 18.40 2.23 1.67
C GLY A 30 18.35 1.13 0.60
N THR A 31 19.01 -0.01 0.82
CA THR A 31 18.81 -1.19 -0.03
C THR A 31 17.35 -1.63 0.02
N ARG A 32 16.78 -1.97 -1.14
CA ARG A 32 15.40 -2.47 -1.25
C ARG A 32 15.41 -3.99 -1.08
N GLY A 33 15.19 -4.46 0.13
CA GLY A 33 15.03 -5.88 0.42
C GLY A 33 13.56 -6.30 0.48
N HIS A 34 13.25 -7.28 1.31
CA HIS A 34 11.88 -7.74 1.48
C HIS A 34 11.01 -6.72 2.23
N VAL A 35 9.70 -6.81 2.01
CA VAL A 35 8.72 -5.92 2.68
C VAL A 35 8.35 -6.52 4.02
N GLU A 36 8.44 -5.71 5.06
CA GLU A 36 8.01 -6.00 6.42
C GLU A 36 6.79 -5.17 6.78
N ASN A 37 5.88 -5.72 7.56
CA ASN A 37 4.67 -5.04 8.01
C ASN A 37 4.57 -5.09 9.53
N ASP A 38 4.46 -3.92 10.14
CA ASP A 38 4.11 -3.78 11.55
C ASP A 38 2.59 -3.89 11.70
N MET A 39 2.15 -5.03 12.22
CA MET A 39 0.73 -5.34 12.38
C MET A 39 0.08 -4.60 13.57
N ASP A 40 0.86 -4.02 14.46
CA ASP A 40 0.35 -3.24 15.58
C ASP A 40 -0.15 -1.86 15.16
N VAL A 41 0.48 -1.28 14.13
CA VAL A 41 0.10 0.02 13.56
C VAL A 41 -0.81 -0.11 12.33
N CYS A 42 -0.82 -1.28 11.70
CA CYS A 42 -1.55 -1.53 10.46
C CYS A 42 -3.07 -1.50 10.67
N VAL A 43 -3.78 -0.67 9.90
CA VAL A 43 -5.26 -0.56 9.94
C VAL A 43 -5.96 -1.39 8.85
N LEU A 44 -5.25 -2.22 8.14
CA LEU A 44 -5.77 -3.09 7.06
C LEU A 44 -6.60 -2.33 6.01
N CYS A 45 -6.20 -1.11 5.66
CA CYS A 45 -6.93 -0.27 4.69
C CYS A 45 -6.95 -0.84 3.26
N GLY A 46 -6.02 -1.72 2.91
CA GLY A 46 -5.94 -2.37 1.60
C GLY A 46 -5.22 -1.58 0.51
N LEU A 47 -4.77 -0.36 0.76
CA LEU A 47 -4.07 0.46 -0.24
C LEU A 47 -2.79 -0.20 -0.77
N CYS A 48 -2.05 -0.89 0.09
CA CYS A 48 -0.85 -1.62 -0.30
C CYS A 48 -1.15 -2.74 -1.32
N SER A 49 -2.30 -3.41 -1.22
CA SER A 49 -2.74 -4.42 -2.17
C SER A 49 -3.12 -3.80 -3.52
N ILE A 50 -3.88 -2.68 -3.50
CA ILE A 50 -4.33 -1.98 -4.72
C ILE A 50 -3.14 -1.37 -5.48
N LYS A 51 -2.17 -0.80 -4.75
CA LYS A 51 -0.99 -0.15 -5.35
C LYS A 51 0.12 -1.14 -5.74
N CYS A 52 -0.03 -2.42 -5.45
CA CYS A 52 0.97 -3.42 -5.78
C CYS A 52 0.86 -3.83 -7.27
N PRO A 53 1.87 -3.57 -8.12
CA PRO A 53 1.79 -3.88 -9.55
C PRO A 53 1.76 -5.39 -9.85
N THR A 54 2.29 -6.20 -8.94
CA THR A 54 2.34 -7.67 -9.09
C THR A 54 1.27 -8.39 -8.27
N HIS A 55 0.39 -7.65 -7.59
CA HIS A 55 -0.61 -8.21 -6.67
C HIS A 55 -0.01 -9.24 -5.67
N ALA A 56 1.23 -8.97 -5.22
CA ALA A 56 1.92 -9.83 -4.27
C ALA A 56 1.35 -9.74 -2.86
N ILE A 57 0.60 -8.68 -2.54
CA ILE A 57 0.02 -8.42 -1.22
C ILE A 57 -1.49 -8.64 -1.29
N THR A 58 -2.01 -9.38 -0.33
CA THR A 58 -3.46 -9.58 -0.14
C THR A 58 -3.83 -9.15 1.28
N VAL A 59 -4.91 -8.38 1.39
CA VAL A 59 -5.43 -7.88 2.68
C VAL A 59 -6.85 -8.37 2.85
N ASP A 60 -7.08 -9.15 3.90
CA ASP A 60 -8.40 -9.59 4.30
C ASP A 60 -8.85 -8.83 5.54
N LYS A 61 -9.87 -8.00 5.37
CA LYS A 61 -10.44 -7.17 6.44
C LYS A 61 -11.32 -7.99 7.38
N VAL A 62 -11.95 -9.07 6.91
CA VAL A 62 -12.82 -9.93 7.70
C VAL A 62 -11.98 -10.81 8.61
N ALA A 63 -11.00 -11.50 8.04
CA ALA A 63 -10.08 -12.35 8.78
C ALA A 63 -9.01 -11.57 9.57
N LYS A 64 -8.95 -10.22 9.42
CA LYS A 64 -7.93 -9.36 10.04
C LYS A 64 -6.51 -9.82 9.72
N THR A 65 -6.28 -10.23 8.47
CA THR A 65 -4.99 -10.76 8.01
C THR A 65 -4.40 -9.94 6.89
N TRP A 66 -3.08 -9.86 6.91
CA TRP A 66 -2.26 -9.32 5.85
C TRP A 66 -1.32 -10.42 5.36
N SER A 67 -1.30 -10.68 4.08
CA SER A 67 -0.46 -11.71 3.49
C SER A 67 0.35 -11.17 2.34
N ILE A 68 1.57 -11.69 2.20
CA ILE A 68 2.47 -11.36 1.11
C ILE A 68 3.04 -12.64 0.49
N ARG A 69 3.18 -12.62 -0.83
CA ARG A 69 3.90 -13.61 -1.60
C ARG A 69 5.29 -13.06 -1.96
N PRO A 70 6.34 -13.38 -1.21
CA PRO A 70 7.66 -12.76 -1.39
C PRO A 70 8.26 -13.00 -2.77
N MET A 71 8.02 -14.20 -3.35
CA MET A 71 8.51 -14.55 -4.69
C MET A 71 7.84 -13.79 -5.84
N SER A 72 6.65 -13.21 -5.60
CA SER A 72 5.95 -12.36 -6.57
C SER A 72 6.27 -10.88 -6.37
N CYS A 73 6.96 -10.52 -5.30
CA CYS A 73 7.27 -9.13 -4.96
C CYS A 73 8.52 -8.66 -5.74
N ILE A 74 8.36 -7.60 -6.53
CA ILE A 74 9.47 -6.96 -7.27
C ILE A 74 10.22 -5.90 -6.46
N GLN A 75 9.93 -5.76 -5.18
CA GLN A 75 10.61 -4.82 -4.26
C GLN A 75 10.60 -3.36 -4.75
N CYS A 76 9.53 -2.95 -5.43
CA CYS A 76 9.40 -1.61 -6.01
C CYS A 76 9.17 -0.49 -4.98
N ARG A 77 8.90 -0.82 -3.70
CA ARG A 77 8.61 0.11 -2.60
C ARG A 77 7.25 0.84 -2.70
N CYS A 78 6.47 0.64 -3.74
CA CYS A 78 5.21 1.35 -3.97
C CYS A 78 4.22 1.22 -2.79
N CYS A 79 4.15 0.04 -2.16
CA CYS A 79 3.30 -0.21 -0.99
C CYS A 79 3.74 0.58 0.25
N VAL A 80 5.06 0.77 0.43
CA VAL A 80 5.64 1.52 1.56
C VAL A 80 5.35 3.00 1.42
N ASP A 81 5.61 3.57 0.23
CA ASP A 81 5.45 5.00 -0.04
C ASP A 81 3.98 5.44 0.01
N ASN A 82 3.04 4.57 -0.39
CA ASN A 82 1.61 4.83 -0.37
C ASN A 82 0.91 4.44 0.95
N CYS A 83 1.65 3.99 1.97
CA CYS A 83 1.05 3.60 3.25
C CYS A 83 0.75 4.84 4.12
N PRO A 84 -0.54 5.14 4.43
CA PRO A 84 -0.90 6.32 5.22
C PRO A 84 -0.46 6.22 6.69
N LYS A 85 -0.35 4.99 7.20
CA LYS A 85 0.09 4.72 8.57
C LYS A 85 1.58 4.45 8.69
N LYS A 86 2.30 4.37 7.54
CA LYS A 86 3.74 4.06 7.48
C LYS A 86 4.13 2.79 8.27
N CYS A 87 3.20 1.81 8.30
CA CYS A 87 3.42 0.53 8.96
C CYS A 87 4.25 -0.45 8.14
N LEU A 88 4.52 -0.13 6.87
CA LEU A 88 5.33 -0.95 5.97
C LEU A 88 6.74 -0.40 5.90
N SER A 89 7.73 -1.28 6.00
CA SER A 89 9.15 -0.97 5.85
C SER A 89 9.81 -1.92 4.87
N MET A 90 11.00 -1.54 4.40
CA MET A 90 11.83 -2.39 3.56
C MET A 90 12.99 -2.88 4.41
N GLY A 91 13.11 -4.21 4.57
CA GLY A 91 14.28 -4.83 5.13
C GLY A 91 15.49 -4.68 4.21
N LEU A 92 16.68 -4.92 4.74
CA LEU A 92 17.92 -4.84 3.96
C LEU A 92 18.22 -6.12 3.17
N ARG A 93 17.66 -7.26 3.59
CA ARG A 93 17.91 -8.57 2.99
C ARG A 93 16.87 -8.91 1.94
N PHE A 94 17.30 -9.60 0.91
CA PHE A 94 16.40 -10.20 -0.07
C PHE A 94 15.78 -11.49 0.49
N GLN A 95 14.66 -11.89 -0.11
CA GLN A 95 14.09 -13.20 0.15
C GLN A 95 15.04 -14.26 -0.40
N GLU A 96 15.33 -15.28 0.41
CA GLU A 96 16.11 -16.42 -0.05
C GLU A 96 15.42 -17.14 -1.20
N PRO A 97 16.17 -17.54 -2.25
CA PRO A 97 15.62 -18.28 -3.36
C PRO A 97 15.18 -19.67 -2.89
N GLY A 98 14.04 -20.11 -3.35
CA GLY A 98 13.47 -21.41 -3.02
C GLY A 98 12.66 -21.98 -4.18
N SER A 99 12.48 -23.28 -4.20
CA SER A 99 11.64 -23.98 -5.20
C SER A 99 10.15 -23.85 -4.88
N GLU A 100 9.79 -23.58 -3.64
CA GLU A 100 8.41 -23.51 -3.17
C GLU A 100 7.89 -22.07 -3.12
N LYS A 101 6.63 -21.87 -3.51
CA LYS A 101 5.94 -20.60 -3.41
C LYS A 101 5.40 -20.41 -2.00
N VAL A 102 6.16 -19.74 -1.15
CA VAL A 102 5.77 -19.45 0.23
C VAL A 102 4.88 -18.20 0.26
N THR A 103 3.75 -18.28 0.97
CA THR A 103 2.93 -17.12 1.34
C THR A 103 3.10 -16.86 2.83
N ARG A 104 3.50 -15.65 3.19
CA ARG A 104 3.62 -15.24 4.60
C ARG A 104 2.34 -14.51 4.98
N THR A 105 1.66 -15.00 6.02
CA THR A 105 0.42 -14.42 6.52
C THR A 105 0.63 -13.94 7.96
N PHE A 106 0.26 -12.70 8.20
CA PHE A 106 0.34 -12.05 9.50
C PHE A 106 -1.07 -11.68 9.96
N LYS A 107 -1.37 -11.95 11.22
CA LYS A 107 -2.64 -11.57 11.86
C LYS A 107 -2.44 -10.28 12.64
N GLN A 108 -3.44 -9.41 12.64
CA GLN A 108 -3.42 -8.21 13.44
C GLN A 108 -3.46 -8.58 14.94
N SER A 109 -2.72 -7.86 15.78
CA SER A 109 -2.74 -8.10 17.22
C SER A 109 -4.08 -7.68 17.81
N GLU A 110 -4.49 -8.36 18.89
CA GLU A 110 -5.76 -8.05 19.59
C GLU A 110 -5.80 -6.61 20.11
N LYS A 111 -4.63 -6.08 20.55
CA LYS A 111 -4.49 -4.69 20.98
C LYS A 111 -4.76 -3.70 19.88
N ALA A 112 -4.23 -3.95 18.67
CA ALA A 112 -4.46 -3.11 17.51
C ALA A 112 -5.92 -3.16 17.03
N ILE A 113 -6.57 -4.32 17.13
CA ILE A 113 -7.99 -4.49 16.83
C ILE A 113 -8.83 -3.65 17.78
N ALA A 114 -8.61 -3.77 19.09
CA ALA A 114 -9.36 -3.02 20.11
C ALA A 114 -9.18 -1.49 19.95
N ALA A 115 -7.95 -1.04 19.71
CA ALA A 115 -7.68 0.38 19.46
C ALA A 115 -8.37 0.90 18.19
N GLN A 116 -8.40 0.10 17.13
CA GLN A 116 -9.05 0.46 15.89
C GLN A 116 -10.57 0.53 16.04
N GLU A 117 -11.18 -0.40 16.75
CA GLU A 117 -12.62 -0.40 17.05
C GLU A 117 -13.03 0.80 17.90
N ALA A 118 -12.22 1.15 18.91
CA ALA A 118 -12.44 2.35 19.72
C ALA A 118 -12.40 3.64 18.86
N LEU A 119 -11.42 3.76 17.98
CA LEU A 119 -11.32 4.88 17.03
C LEU A 119 -12.51 4.95 16.06
N MET A 120 -12.97 3.81 15.57
CA MET A 120 -14.13 3.73 14.67
C MET A 120 -15.43 4.13 15.39
N LYS A 121 -15.61 3.71 16.63
CA LYS A 121 -16.75 4.13 17.46
C LYS A 121 -16.73 5.64 17.68
N ALA A 122 -15.60 6.19 18.12
CA ALA A 122 -15.44 7.63 18.32
C ALA A 122 -15.65 8.45 17.03
N ALA A 123 -15.17 7.96 15.88
CA ALA A 123 -15.39 8.59 14.59
C ALA A 123 -16.87 8.56 14.18
N LYS A 124 -17.57 7.46 14.43
CA LYS A 124 -19.01 7.34 14.16
C LYS A 124 -19.84 8.29 15.03
N GLU A 125 -19.51 8.41 16.32
CA GLU A 125 -20.16 9.35 17.23
C GLU A 125 -19.95 10.81 16.79
N ARG A 126 -18.72 11.17 16.42
CA ARG A 126 -18.42 12.52 15.88
C ARG A 126 -19.15 12.80 14.57
N ALA A 127 -19.24 11.82 13.68
CA ALA A 127 -19.97 11.95 12.44
C ALA A 127 -21.48 12.11 12.67
N ALA A 128 -22.06 11.37 13.63
CA ALA A 128 -23.46 11.50 14.02
C ALA A 128 -23.75 12.87 14.66
N ALA A 129 -22.88 13.35 15.55
CA ALA A 129 -23.00 14.69 16.14
C ALA A 129 -22.88 15.81 15.09
N ALA A 130 -21.96 15.68 14.13
CA ALA A 130 -21.82 16.64 13.04
C ALA A 130 -23.03 16.63 12.09
N ALA A 131 -23.62 15.48 11.82
CA ALA A 131 -24.85 15.37 11.03
C ALA A 131 -26.05 16.01 11.74
N ALA A 132 -26.17 15.79 13.06
CA ALA A 132 -27.23 16.43 13.88
C ALA A 132 -27.07 17.95 13.92
N ALA A 133 -25.82 18.45 14.06
CA ALA A 133 -25.56 19.90 14.03
C ALA A 133 -25.91 20.54 12.67
N LYS A 134 -25.59 19.86 11.56
CA LYS A 134 -25.95 20.31 10.21
C LYS A 134 -27.46 20.29 9.99
N ALA A 135 -28.16 19.29 10.50
CA ALA A 135 -29.65 19.24 10.42
C ALA A 135 -30.31 20.38 11.22
N ALA A 136 -29.77 20.68 12.41
CA ALA A 136 -30.25 21.81 13.23
C ALA A 136 -30.02 23.17 12.53
N GLN A 137 -28.88 23.35 11.87
CA GLN A 137 -28.58 24.58 11.12
C GLN A 137 -29.45 24.70 9.85
N ALA A 138 -29.79 23.61 9.17
CA ALA A 138 -30.70 23.62 8.02
C ALA A 138 -32.16 24.01 8.41
N GLN A 139 -32.59 23.58 9.59
CA GLN A 139 -33.91 23.96 10.13
C GLN A 139 -33.99 25.43 10.57
N ALA A 140 -32.87 26.01 11.03
CA ALA A 140 -32.84 27.44 11.40
C ALA A 140 -32.81 28.38 10.18
N GLN A 141 -32.39 27.90 9.01
CA GLN A 141 -32.34 28.69 7.76
C GLN A 141 -33.61 28.53 6.89
N GLY A 142 -34.55 27.66 7.28
CA GLY A 142 -35.78 27.36 6.53
C GLY A 142 -36.95 28.32 6.77
N GLN A 143 -36.82 29.43 7.50
CA GLN A 143 -37.90 30.40 7.79
C GLN A 143 -37.70 31.77 7.13
N ALA A 144 -37.05 31.83 5.98
CA ALA A 144 -37.10 33.05 5.15
C ALA A 144 -37.67 32.66 3.78
N ALA A 145 -38.96 32.78 3.63
CA ALA A 145 -39.66 32.66 2.35
C ALA A 145 -39.26 33.82 1.43
N PRO A 146 -38.81 33.62 0.20
CA PRO A 146 -38.81 34.65 -0.82
C PRO A 146 -40.13 34.63 -1.58
N ALA A 147 -40.72 35.81 -1.71
CA ALA A 147 -41.90 36.12 -2.50
C ALA A 147 -41.74 35.79 -4.00
N PRO A 148 -42.82 35.52 -4.74
CA PRO A 148 -42.70 35.14 -6.16
C PRO A 148 -42.42 36.36 -7.04
N ALA A 149 -41.37 36.27 -7.85
CA ALA A 149 -41.07 37.23 -8.91
C ALA A 149 -41.71 36.79 -10.25
N PRO A 150 -42.13 37.74 -11.13
CA PRO A 150 -43.01 37.49 -12.24
C PRO A 150 -42.33 36.91 -13.47
N ALA A 151 -43.14 36.19 -14.24
CA ALA A 151 -42.80 35.59 -15.54
C ALA A 151 -42.23 36.56 -16.56
N ALA A 152 -41.14 36.20 -17.19
CA ALA A 152 -40.65 36.81 -18.43
C ALA A 152 -40.29 35.73 -19.46
N LYS A 153 -41.19 35.63 -20.44
CA LYS A 153 -41.05 35.30 -21.87
C LYS A 153 -39.81 34.53 -22.38
N ALA A 154 -40.13 33.42 -23.01
CA ALA A 154 -39.25 32.66 -23.95
C ALA A 154 -38.90 33.49 -25.18
N PRO A 155 -37.74 33.28 -25.80
CA PRO A 155 -37.57 33.52 -27.23
C PRO A 155 -37.53 32.23 -28.03
N GLU A 156 -38.22 32.28 -29.13
CA GLU A 156 -38.39 31.29 -30.16
C GLU A 156 -37.10 30.83 -30.83
N ASN A 157 -37.15 29.60 -31.19
CA ASN A 157 -36.23 28.87 -32.07
C ASN A 157 -36.29 29.39 -33.50
N LYS A 158 -35.19 29.62 -34.15
CA LYS A 158 -35.04 29.60 -35.62
C LYS A 158 -33.95 28.65 -36.01
N THR A 159 -34.37 27.54 -36.55
CA THR A 159 -33.67 26.70 -37.51
C THR A 159 -33.26 27.48 -38.73
N GLU A 160 -32.03 27.33 -39.21
CA GLU A 160 -31.72 27.38 -40.66
C GLU A 160 -30.53 26.47 -40.97
N GLU A 161 -30.84 25.61 -41.94
CA GLU A 161 -29.93 24.73 -42.71
C GLU A 161 -28.87 25.53 -43.48
N LYS A 162 -27.68 25.01 -43.56
CA LYS A 162 -26.99 24.75 -44.82
C LYS A 162 -25.72 23.93 -44.55
#